data_b0bac2c493c6ac8cad80ad4e02eaadd0
#
_entry.id   b0bac2c493c6ac8cad80ad4e02eaadd0
#
_cell.length_a   1.000
_cell.length_b   1.000
_cell.length_c   1.000
_cell.angle_alpha   90.00
_cell.angle_beta   90.00
_cell.angle_gamma   90.00
#
_symmetry.space_group_name_H-M   'P 1'
#
loop_
_entity.id
_entity.type
_entity.pdbx_description
1 polymer ?
#
loop_
_entity_poly.entity_id
_entity_poly.type
_entity_poly.pdbx_seq_one_letter_code
_entity_poly.pdbx_strand_id
1 'polypeptide(L)'
;MKENRVLTIDNLTTTFESHKQKIQAVRGVSLHVDEGDILAIVGESGSGKSVTMKSVMGLLGENADVQADYLELLQKDLLSMSEKEKRKMRGKDMAMIFQDPMTALNPLKKIGYHMIEVLRRHQNLSKAEARKVAIDMLGKVGIPSAESRMDQYPHEFSGGMRQRVMIAIALACEP
;
A
#
# COMPACT_ATOMS: atom_id res chain seq x y z
N MET A 1 18.01 -18.75 -8.55
CA MET A 1 17.29 -17.58 -8.02
C MET A 1 18.16 -17.00 -6.91
N LYS A 2 18.33 -15.69 -6.81
CA LYS A 2 19.13 -15.11 -5.72
C LYS A 2 18.33 -15.23 -4.43
N GLU A 3 18.95 -15.74 -3.36
CA GLU A 3 18.30 -16.04 -2.07
C GLU A 3 17.64 -14.84 -1.36
N ASN A 4 17.96 -13.61 -1.76
CA ASN A 4 17.50 -12.37 -1.11
C ASN A 4 16.42 -11.60 -1.91
N ARG A 5 15.79 -12.20 -2.91
CA ARG A 5 14.83 -11.49 -3.75
C ARG A 5 13.46 -11.36 -3.07
N VAL A 6 12.99 -10.13 -2.90
CA VAL A 6 11.72 -9.80 -2.25
C VAL A 6 10.60 -9.67 -3.27
N LEU A 7 10.86 -9.01 -4.39
CA LEU A 7 9.89 -8.81 -5.48
C LEU A 7 10.52 -9.20 -6.81
N THR A 8 9.80 -9.99 -7.59
CA THR A 8 10.13 -10.28 -9.00
C THR A 8 8.92 -9.97 -9.86
N ILE A 9 9.13 -9.16 -10.87
CA ILE A 9 8.17 -8.88 -11.95
C ILE A 9 8.86 -9.22 -13.25
N ASP A 10 8.23 -10.04 -14.08
CA ASP A 10 8.73 -10.35 -15.42
C ASP A 10 7.60 -10.24 -16.42
N ASN A 11 7.84 -9.44 -17.47
CA ASN A 11 6.92 -9.18 -18.58
C ASN A 11 5.51 -8.77 -18.13
N LEU A 12 5.39 -7.92 -17.09
CA LEU A 12 4.11 -7.44 -16.59
C LEU A 12 3.41 -6.59 -17.64
N THR A 13 2.19 -6.97 -17.96
CA THR A 13 1.27 -6.18 -18.79
C THR A 13 -0.01 -5.87 -18.00
N THR A 14 -0.58 -4.70 -18.24
CA THR A 14 -1.86 -4.32 -17.66
C THR A 14 -2.71 -3.61 -18.68
N THR A 15 -3.87 -4.19 -18.97
CA THR A 15 -4.82 -3.68 -19.96
C THR A 15 -6.14 -3.35 -19.28
N PHE A 16 -6.63 -2.14 -19.46
CA PHE A 16 -7.97 -1.74 -19.04
C PHE A 16 -8.97 -1.94 -20.18
N GLU A 17 -10.05 -2.64 -19.87
CA GLU A 17 -11.15 -2.84 -20.82
C GLU A 17 -12.31 -1.89 -20.49
N SER A 18 -12.79 -1.20 -21.51
CA SER A 18 -14.00 -0.37 -21.49
C SER A 18 -14.88 -0.81 -22.66
N HIS A 19 -16.18 -0.54 -22.61
CA HIS A 19 -17.14 -0.91 -23.66
C HIS A 19 -16.73 -0.52 -25.09
N LYS A 20 -15.76 0.38 -25.27
CA LYS A 20 -15.34 0.91 -26.58
C LYS A 20 -13.85 0.76 -26.88
N GLN A 21 -13.00 0.49 -25.91
CA GLN A 21 -11.54 0.51 -26.11
C GLN A 21 -10.81 -0.38 -25.12
N LYS A 22 -9.70 -0.97 -25.57
CA LYS A 22 -8.69 -1.59 -24.73
C LYS A 22 -7.49 -0.66 -24.62
N ILE A 23 -7.10 -0.30 -23.40
CA ILE A 23 -5.96 0.58 -23.16
C ILE A 23 -4.90 -0.22 -22.41
N GLN A 24 -3.80 -0.52 -23.09
CA GLN A 24 -2.65 -1.16 -22.46
C GLN A 24 -1.80 -0.10 -21.74
N ALA A 25 -1.95 -0.03 -20.42
CA ALA A 25 -1.30 0.96 -19.59
C ALA A 25 0.11 0.53 -19.13
N VAL A 26 0.37 -0.78 -19.06
CA VAL A 26 1.71 -1.35 -18.79
C VAL A 26 2.01 -2.36 -19.89
N ARG A 27 3.23 -2.29 -20.45
CA ARG A 27 3.58 -2.99 -21.70
C ARG A 27 4.87 -3.77 -21.54
N GLY A 28 4.86 -4.90 -20.80
CA GLY A 28 6.01 -5.77 -20.66
C GLY A 28 7.09 -5.20 -19.74
N VAL A 29 6.73 -4.82 -18.51
CA VAL A 29 7.69 -4.32 -17.53
C VAL A 29 8.29 -5.49 -16.76
N SER A 30 9.64 -5.51 -16.69
CA SER A 30 10.40 -6.45 -15.87
C SER A 30 11.29 -5.68 -14.90
N LEU A 31 11.25 -6.05 -13.62
CA LEU A 31 12.11 -5.50 -12.57
C LEU A 31 12.16 -6.47 -11.38
N HIS A 32 13.12 -6.26 -10.50
CA HIS A 32 13.20 -6.97 -9.24
C HIS A 32 13.67 -6.05 -8.12
N VAL A 33 13.39 -6.46 -6.89
CA VAL A 33 13.85 -5.78 -5.67
C VAL A 33 14.40 -6.85 -4.74
N ASP A 34 15.63 -6.67 -4.28
CA ASP A 34 16.25 -7.53 -3.28
C ASP A 34 16.00 -6.94 -1.87
N GLU A 35 16.21 -7.75 -0.83
CA GLU A 35 16.05 -7.32 0.56
C GLU A 35 16.97 -6.13 0.89
N GLY A 36 16.41 -5.07 1.48
CA GLY A 36 17.13 -3.84 1.82
C GLY A 36 17.31 -2.85 0.68
N ASP A 37 16.89 -3.19 -0.54
CA ASP A 37 17.02 -2.29 -1.69
C ASP A 37 15.99 -1.15 -1.69
N ILE A 38 16.39 -0.05 -2.33
CA ILE A 38 15.50 1.05 -2.70
C ILE A 38 15.50 1.15 -4.23
N LEU A 39 14.39 0.78 -4.87
CA LEU A 39 14.21 0.91 -6.31
C LEU A 39 13.40 2.16 -6.63
N ALA A 40 13.96 3.08 -7.44
CA ALA A 40 13.25 4.23 -7.96
C ALA A 40 12.70 3.97 -9.37
N ILE A 41 11.39 4.17 -9.56
CA ILE A 41 10.74 4.12 -10.87
C ILE A 41 10.43 5.55 -11.32
N VAL A 42 11.10 6.02 -12.36
CA VAL A 42 10.97 7.37 -12.89
C VAL A 42 10.33 7.38 -14.28
N GLY A 43 9.70 8.48 -14.65
CA GLY A 43 9.05 8.64 -15.94
C GLY A 43 7.98 9.74 -15.91
N GLU A 44 7.47 10.12 -17.05
CA GLU A 44 6.43 11.15 -17.19
C GLU A 44 5.09 10.76 -16.55
N SER A 45 4.21 11.76 -16.34
CA SER A 45 2.84 11.49 -15.93
C SER A 45 2.12 10.62 -16.96
N GLY A 46 1.38 9.60 -16.51
CA GLY A 46 0.70 8.68 -17.40
C GLY A 46 1.55 7.53 -17.96
N SER A 47 2.86 7.45 -17.65
CA SER A 47 3.75 6.37 -18.13
C SER A 47 3.51 4.99 -17.50
N GLY A 48 2.49 4.79 -16.68
CA GLY A 48 2.13 3.48 -16.11
C GLY A 48 2.73 3.16 -14.74
N LYS A 49 3.60 4.01 -14.16
CA LYS A 49 4.27 3.73 -12.87
C LYS A 49 3.32 3.32 -11.74
N SER A 50 2.30 4.13 -11.50
CA SER A 50 1.30 3.86 -10.46
C SER A 50 0.43 2.65 -10.80
N VAL A 51 0.18 2.40 -12.08
CA VAL A 51 -0.56 1.21 -12.54
C VAL A 51 0.26 -0.05 -12.26
N THR A 52 1.57 -0.03 -12.56
CA THR A 52 2.49 -1.14 -12.27
C THR A 52 2.44 -1.51 -10.78
N MET A 53 2.59 -0.54 -9.88
CA MET A 53 2.54 -0.82 -8.44
C MET A 53 1.15 -1.27 -7.97
N LYS A 54 0.08 -0.70 -8.49
CA LYS A 54 -1.29 -1.14 -8.18
C LYS A 54 -1.58 -2.55 -8.72
N SER A 55 -0.97 -2.96 -9.84
CA SER A 55 -1.05 -4.33 -10.35
C SER A 55 -0.42 -5.32 -9.37
N VAL A 56 0.79 -5.02 -8.88
CA VAL A 56 1.46 -5.82 -7.84
C VAL A 56 0.62 -5.93 -6.57
N MET A 57 0.04 -4.82 -6.14
CA MET A 57 -0.79 -4.76 -4.93
C MET A 57 -2.18 -5.42 -5.10
N GLY A 58 -2.59 -5.75 -6.33
CA GLY A 58 -3.96 -6.21 -6.62
C GLY A 58 -5.01 -5.15 -6.28
N LEU A 59 -4.73 -3.86 -6.57
CA LEU A 59 -5.60 -2.72 -6.25
C LEU A 59 -6.25 -2.09 -7.49
N LEU A 60 -6.24 -2.80 -8.61
CA LEU A 60 -6.95 -2.38 -9.81
C LEU A 60 -8.41 -2.86 -9.79
N GLY A 61 -9.27 -2.16 -10.51
CA GLY A 61 -10.68 -2.55 -10.65
C GLY A 61 -10.87 -3.78 -11.53
N GLU A 62 -12.09 -4.34 -11.53
CA GLU A 62 -12.45 -5.54 -12.29
C GLU A 62 -12.28 -5.40 -13.81
N ASN A 63 -12.22 -4.18 -14.32
CA ASN A 63 -11.97 -3.87 -15.72
C ASN A 63 -10.48 -3.90 -16.11
N ALA A 64 -9.59 -4.27 -15.19
CA ALA A 64 -8.17 -4.39 -15.43
C ALA A 64 -7.76 -5.87 -15.57
N ASP A 65 -7.19 -6.21 -16.71
CA ASP A 65 -6.54 -7.49 -16.96
C ASP A 65 -5.04 -7.34 -16.69
N VAL A 66 -4.52 -8.12 -15.74
CA VAL A 66 -3.11 -8.13 -15.31
C VAL A 66 -2.50 -9.46 -15.66
N GLN A 67 -1.46 -9.45 -16.49
CA GLN A 67 -0.71 -10.63 -16.91
C GLN A 67 0.78 -10.41 -16.73
N ALA A 68 1.51 -11.47 -16.42
CA ALA A 68 2.97 -11.47 -16.35
C ALA A 68 3.48 -12.91 -16.53
N ASP A 69 4.75 -13.07 -16.93
CA ASP A 69 5.41 -14.38 -16.93
C ASP A 69 5.73 -14.79 -15.48
N TYR A 70 6.17 -13.82 -14.64
CA TYR A 70 6.33 -13.97 -13.20
C TYR A 70 5.89 -12.69 -12.47
N LEU A 71 5.13 -12.88 -11.40
CA LEU A 71 4.75 -11.82 -10.47
C LEU A 71 4.78 -12.38 -9.05
N GLU A 72 5.95 -12.31 -8.42
CA GLU A 72 6.20 -12.94 -7.12
C GLU A 72 6.58 -11.90 -6.06
N LEU A 73 6.02 -12.06 -4.87
CA LEU A 73 6.41 -11.33 -3.66
C LEU A 73 6.71 -12.33 -2.55
N LEU A 74 7.92 -12.25 -1.95
CA LEU A 74 8.36 -13.17 -0.89
C LEU A 74 8.17 -14.65 -1.29
N GLN A 75 8.55 -14.99 -2.51
CA GLN A 75 8.42 -16.34 -3.10
C GLN A 75 6.96 -16.84 -3.24
N LYS A 76 5.99 -15.94 -3.21
CA LYS A 76 4.57 -16.24 -3.42
C LYS A 76 4.11 -15.69 -4.77
N ASP A 77 3.57 -16.54 -5.63
CA ASP A 77 3.02 -16.14 -6.92
C ASP A 77 1.70 -15.36 -6.74
N LEU A 78 1.77 -14.06 -6.99
CA LEU A 78 0.61 -13.17 -6.85
C LEU A 78 -0.46 -13.38 -7.93
N LEU A 79 -0.13 -13.98 -9.07
CA LEU A 79 -1.11 -14.24 -10.14
C LEU A 79 -2.07 -15.36 -9.76
N SER A 80 -1.54 -16.42 -9.13
CA SER A 80 -2.32 -17.59 -8.70
C SER A 80 -3.13 -17.36 -7.41
N MET A 81 -2.78 -16.31 -6.64
CA MET A 81 -3.43 -16.04 -5.36
C MET A 81 -4.85 -15.50 -5.52
N SER A 82 -5.75 -16.01 -4.68
CA SER A 82 -7.09 -15.44 -4.52
C SER A 82 -7.05 -14.04 -3.92
N GLU A 83 -8.09 -13.24 -4.16
CA GLU A 83 -8.20 -11.90 -3.57
C GLU A 83 -8.18 -11.92 -2.02
N LYS A 84 -8.70 -12.99 -1.41
CA LYS A 84 -8.67 -13.20 0.04
C LYS A 84 -7.23 -13.35 0.57
N GLU A 85 -6.36 -14.03 -0.18
CA GLU A 85 -4.95 -14.21 0.17
C GLU A 85 -4.16 -12.91 -0.03
N LYS A 86 -4.32 -12.24 -1.18
CA LYS A 86 -3.72 -10.92 -1.44
C LYS A 86 -4.11 -9.90 -0.36
N ARG A 87 -5.38 -9.92 0.09
CA ARG A 87 -5.86 -9.05 1.16
C ARG A 87 -5.18 -9.30 2.51
N LYS A 88 -4.74 -10.53 2.80
CA LYS A 88 -3.98 -10.83 4.01
C LYS A 88 -2.54 -10.31 3.93
N MET A 89 -1.95 -10.29 2.75
CA MET A 89 -0.60 -9.77 2.53
C MET A 89 -0.56 -8.24 2.61
N ARG A 90 -1.60 -7.57 2.09
CA ARG A 90 -1.71 -6.10 2.17
C ARG A 90 -1.78 -5.65 3.64
N GLY A 91 -0.84 -4.80 4.04
CA GLY A 91 -0.67 -4.30 5.39
C GLY A 91 0.26 -5.14 6.28
N LYS A 92 0.54 -6.39 5.91
CA LYS A 92 1.45 -7.27 6.65
C LYS A 92 2.77 -7.49 5.90
N ASP A 93 2.69 -7.97 4.66
CA ASP A 93 3.86 -8.33 3.84
C ASP A 93 4.21 -7.17 2.87
N MET A 94 3.24 -6.36 2.50
CA MET A 94 3.39 -5.21 1.61
C MET A 94 2.47 -4.06 2.04
N ALA A 95 2.94 -2.83 1.88
CA ALA A 95 2.15 -1.63 2.12
C ALA A 95 2.32 -0.61 0.99
N MET A 96 1.36 0.30 0.83
CA MET A 96 1.39 1.35 -0.16
C MET A 96 1.04 2.69 0.47
N ILE A 97 1.84 3.71 0.18
CA ILE A 97 1.53 5.10 0.50
C ILE A 97 1.02 5.78 -0.76
N PHE A 98 -0.22 6.24 -0.74
CA PHE A 98 -0.82 6.91 -1.89
C PHE A 98 -0.35 8.36 -2.01
N GLN A 99 -0.30 8.86 -3.24
CA GLN A 99 0.16 10.22 -3.54
C GLN A 99 -0.77 11.30 -2.96
N ASP A 100 -2.08 11.03 -2.89
CA ASP A 100 -3.08 11.97 -2.38
C ASP A 100 -3.54 11.58 -0.96
N PRO A 101 -3.11 12.32 0.07
CA PRO A 101 -3.53 12.06 1.44
C PRO A 101 -4.97 12.52 1.73
N MET A 102 -5.59 13.30 0.83
CA MET A 102 -6.92 13.85 1.05
C MET A 102 -8.02 12.80 0.86
N THR A 103 -7.81 11.86 -0.06
CA THR A 103 -8.77 10.81 -0.41
C THR A 103 -8.53 9.50 0.34
N ALA A 104 -7.35 9.32 0.95
CA ALA A 104 -6.97 8.06 1.59
C ALA A 104 -7.57 7.86 3.00
N LEU A 105 -7.86 8.96 3.71
CA LEU A 105 -8.44 8.91 5.05
C LEU A 105 -9.95 9.19 4.98
N ASN A 106 -10.76 8.34 5.62
CA ASN A 106 -12.20 8.61 5.74
C ASN A 106 -12.43 9.84 6.64
N PRO A 107 -12.96 10.97 6.12
CA PRO A 107 -13.09 12.21 6.87
C PRO A 107 -14.06 12.12 8.06
N LEU A 108 -14.94 11.12 8.07
CA LEU A 108 -15.94 10.91 9.12
C LEU A 108 -15.41 10.03 10.27
N LYS A 109 -14.16 9.56 10.19
CA LYS A 109 -13.53 8.74 11.21
C LYS A 109 -12.34 9.47 11.82
N LYS A 110 -12.16 9.29 13.15
CA LYS A 110 -11.01 9.84 13.88
C LYS A 110 -9.71 9.16 13.42
N ILE A 111 -8.58 9.84 13.55
CA ILE A 111 -7.26 9.31 13.21
C ILE A 111 -6.99 8.00 13.97
N GLY A 112 -7.29 7.95 15.26
CA GLY A 112 -7.14 6.73 16.06
C GLY A 112 -7.94 5.54 15.54
N TYR A 113 -9.10 5.77 14.91
CA TYR A 113 -9.87 4.69 14.30
C TYR A 113 -9.07 4.02 13.17
N HIS A 114 -8.51 4.81 12.25
CA HIS A 114 -7.73 4.30 11.11
C HIS A 114 -6.51 3.48 11.57
N MET A 115 -5.77 4.01 12.54
CA MET A 115 -4.59 3.35 13.08
C MET A 115 -4.94 2.03 13.79
N ILE A 116 -5.92 2.08 14.71
CA ILE A 116 -6.32 0.92 15.51
C ILE A 116 -6.95 -0.18 14.65
N GLU A 117 -7.72 0.18 13.62
CA GLU A 117 -8.32 -0.80 12.71
C GLU A 117 -7.25 -1.64 12.01
N VAL A 118 -6.23 -1.01 11.44
CA VAL A 118 -5.14 -1.68 10.73
C VAL A 118 -4.34 -2.57 11.69
N LEU A 119 -3.93 -2.05 12.85
CA LEU A 119 -3.17 -2.80 13.85
C LEU A 119 -3.93 -4.03 14.35
N ARG A 120 -5.21 -3.89 14.68
CA ARG A 120 -6.02 -5.02 15.14
C ARG A 120 -6.25 -6.07 14.06
N ARG A 121 -6.31 -5.64 12.81
CA ARG A 121 -6.50 -6.55 11.67
C ARG A 121 -5.28 -7.43 11.41
N HIS A 122 -4.07 -6.89 11.59
CA HIS A 122 -2.84 -7.54 11.15
C HIS A 122 -1.96 -8.06 12.29
N GLN A 123 -2.07 -7.49 13.50
CA GLN A 123 -1.21 -7.84 14.64
C GLN A 123 -1.96 -8.52 15.80
N ASN A 124 -3.25 -8.81 15.64
CA ASN A 124 -4.08 -9.49 16.65
C ASN A 124 -4.06 -8.81 18.03
N LEU A 125 -3.91 -7.48 18.07
CA LEU A 125 -3.84 -6.69 19.30
C LEU A 125 -5.23 -6.38 19.86
N SER A 126 -5.33 -6.25 21.18
CA SER A 126 -6.48 -5.63 21.82
C SER A 126 -6.59 -4.15 21.42
N LYS A 127 -7.75 -3.54 21.63
CA LYS A 127 -7.95 -2.10 21.31
C LYS A 127 -7.01 -1.20 22.12
N ALA A 128 -6.72 -1.56 23.39
CA ALA A 128 -5.85 -0.78 24.26
C ALA A 128 -4.38 -0.86 23.81
N GLU A 129 -3.90 -2.05 23.45
CA GLU A 129 -2.55 -2.25 22.92
C GLU A 129 -2.38 -1.55 21.56
N ALA A 130 -3.32 -1.73 20.64
CA ALA A 130 -3.32 -1.05 19.35
C ALA A 130 -3.30 0.48 19.49
N ARG A 131 -3.99 1.06 20.51
CA ARG A 131 -3.93 2.50 20.79
C ARG A 131 -2.53 2.94 21.21
N LYS A 132 -1.86 2.17 22.05
CA LYS A 132 -0.48 2.50 22.49
C LYS A 132 0.50 2.49 21.31
N VAL A 133 0.45 1.43 20.49
CA VAL A 133 1.29 1.32 19.29
C VAL A 133 0.99 2.47 18.32
N ALA A 134 -0.28 2.81 18.11
CA ALA A 134 -0.68 3.90 17.24
C ALA A 134 -0.12 5.26 17.71
N ILE A 135 -0.16 5.56 19.01
CA ILE A 135 0.41 6.79 19.59
C ILE A 135 1.93 6.85 19.36
N ASP A 136 2.64 5.74 19.61
CA ASP A 136 4.08 5.64 19.37
C ASP A 136 4.42 5.88 17.87
N MET A 137 3.70 5.23 16.97
CA MET A 137 3.90 5.40 15.53
C MET A 137 3.62 6.83 15.06
N LEU A 138 2.58 7.50 15.57
CA LEU A 138 2.33 8.90 15.27
C LEU A 138 3.48 9.79 15.77
N GLY A 139 4.04 9.49 16.95
CA GLY A 139 5.23 10.16 17.47
C GLY A 139 6.45 9.97 16.56
N LYS A 140 6.73 8.74 16.12
CA LYS A 140 7.84 8.40 15.21
C LYS A 140 7.79 9.17 13.89
N VAL A 141 6.61 9.42 13.34
CA VAL A 141 6.46 10.23 12.13
C VAL A 141 6.38 11.75 12.41
N GLY A 142 6.63 12.17 13.65
CA GLY A 142 6.71 13.59 14.03
C GLY A 142 5.35 14.29 14.14
N ILE A 143 4.28 13.58 14.55
CA ILE A 143 3.02 14.21 14.92
C ILE A 143 3.12 14.68 16.37
N PRO A 144 3.05 16.01 16.63
CA PRO A 144 3.12 16.53 17.98
C PRO A 144 1.85 16.16 18.77
N SER A 145 2.01 15.92 20.09
CA SER A 145 0.89 15.57 20.98
C SER A 145 0.07 14.38 20.47
N ALA A 146 0.74 13.32 20.03
CA ALA A 146 0.16 12.17 19.33
C ALA A 146 -1.07 11.59 20.05
N GLU A 147 -1.05 11.53 21.39
CA GLU A 147 -2.15 10.98 22.17
C GLU A 147 -3.46 11.77 21.99
N SER A 148 -3.42 13.09 22.11
CA SER A 148 -4.61 13.93 21.89
C SER A 148 -5.07 13.95 20.44
N ARG A 149 -4.13 13.80 19.50
CA ARG A 149 -4.40 13.74 18.06
C ARG A 149 -5.15 12.47 17.62
N MET A 150 -5.07 11.39 18.39
CA MET A 150 -5.84 10.16 18.14
C MET A 150 -7.35 10.42 18.06
N ASP A 151 -7.84 11.38 18.79
CA ASP A 151 -9.27 11.68 18.92
C ASP A 151 -9.77 12.76 17.95
N GLN A 152 -8.89 13.30 17.12
CA GLN A 152 -9.17 14.27 16.07
C GLN A 152 -9.52 13.63 14.73
N TYR A 153 -10.17 14.41 13.87
CA TYR A 153 -10.56 14.02 12.52
C TYR A 153 -9.51 14.48 11.48
N PRO A 154 -9.47 13.85 10.29
CA PRO A 154 -8.51 14.22 9.25
C PRO A 154 -8.55 15.71 8.84
N HIS A 155 -9.73 16.36 8.87
CA HIS A 155 -9.87 17.77 8.50
C HIS A 155 -9.20 18.74 9.50
N GLU A 156 -8.92 18.28 10.73
CA GLU A 156 -8.20 19.07 11.75
C GLU A 156 -6.67 19.01 11.58
N PHE A 157 -6.18 18.23 10.59
CA PHE A 157 -4.77 18.07 10.29
C PHE A 157 -4.39 18.85 9.03
N SER A 158 -3.18 19.45 9.02
CA SER A 158 -2.62 20.00 7.80
C SER A 158 -2.34 18.90 6.76
N GLY A 159 -2.17 19.26 5.49
CA GLY A 159 -1.83 18.31 4.43
C GLY A 159 -0.60 17.46 4.76
N GLY A 160 0.48 18.08 5.25
CA GLY A 160 1.69 17.37 5.66
C GLY A 160 1.48 16.45 6.87
N MET A 161 0.62 16.83 7.82
CA MET A 161 0.27 15.94 8.94
C MET A 161 -0.55 14.73 8.47
N ARG A 162 -1.51 14.91 7.55
CA ARG A 162 -2.27 13.80 6.95
C ARG A 162 -1.35 12.84 6.22
N GLN A 163 -0.38 13.36 5.48
CA GLN A 163 0.62 12.51 4.81
C GLN A 163 1.44 11.70 5.81
N ARG A 164 1.90 12.30 6.93
CA ARG A 164 2.60 11.58 8.00
C ARG A 164 1.72 10.52 8.65
N VAL A 165 0.44 10.79 8.86
CA VAL A 165 -0.52 9.78 9.37
C VAL A 165 -0.63 8.60 8.41
N MET A 166 -0.70 8.83 7.09
CA MET A 166 -0.71 7.75 6.10
C MET A 166 0.57 6.92 6.15
N ILE A 167 1.73 7.57 6.28
CA ILE A 167 3.01 6.89 6.46
C ILE A 167 2.98 6.04 7.74
N ALA A 168 2.49 6.59 8.85
CA ALA A 168 2.34 5.86 10.10
C ALA A 168 1.43 4.62 9.95
N ILE A 169 0.30 4.74 9.25
CA ILE A 169 -0.61 3.62 8.96
C ILE A 169 0.09 2.55 8.13
N ALA A 170 0.80 2.94 7.08
CA ALA A 170 1.50 2.01 6.20
C ALA A 170 2.61 1.23 6.94
N LEU A 171 3.32 1.89 7.85
CA LEU A 171 4.43 1.30 8.62
C LEU A 171 3.97 0.61 9.91
N ALA A 172 2.73 0.79 10.34
CA ALA A 172 2.24 0.30 11.63
C ALA A 172 2.32 -1.22 11.80
N CYS A 173 2.31 -1.97 10.70
CA CYS A 173 2.42 -3.43 10.71
C CYS A 173 3.80 -3.94 10.26
N GLU A 174 4.80 -3.07 10.15
CA GLU A 174 6.19 -3.42 9.82
C GLU A 174 6.29 -4.30 8.55
N PRO A 175 5.72 -3.83 7.43
CA PRO A 175 5.71 -4.61 6.20
C PRO A 175 7.11 -4.83 5.64
#